data_0247984c6d668b54b05e5f8c535234a7
#
_entry.id   0247984c6d668b54b05e5f8c535234a7
#
_cell.length_a   1.000
_cell.length_b   1.000
_cell.length_c   1.000
_cell.angle_alpha   90.00
_cell.angle_beta   90.00
_cell.angle_gamma   90.00
#
_symmetry.space_group_name_H-M   'P 1'
#
loop_
_entity.id
_entity.type
_entity.pdbx_description
1 polymer ?
#
loop_
_entity_poly.entity_id
_entity_poly.type
_entity_poly.pdbx_seq_one_letter_code
_entity_poly.pdbx_strand_id
1 'polypeptide(L)'
;MVKAVVACGGGIATSTYVEQEILEIARKNGIDCKVTKSMLINLPAIGSEYDVCFTSSRYDENIGIPIYSVTGVITGIREDETREVILQALKDAEARKQQS
;
A
#
# COMPACT_ATOMS: atom_id res chain seq x y z
N MET A 1 -3.76 12.05 8.04
CA MET A 1 -2.75 11.45 7.16
C MET A 1 -2.89 9.95 7.13
N VAL A 2 -2.94 9.36 5.95
CA VAL A 2 -2.99 7.90 5.79
C VAL A 2 -1.57 7.35 5.89
N LYS A 3 -1.37 6.33 6.70
CA LYS A 3 -0.09 5.64 6.82
C LYS A 3 -0.16 4.33 6.06
N ALA A 4 0.60 4.23 4.98
CA ALA A 4 0.67 3.04 4.16
C ALA A 4 2.04 2.37 4.31
N VAL A 5 2.05 1.05 4.34
CA VAL A 5 3.29 0.29 4.32
C VAL A 5 3.35 -0.52 3.04
N VAL A 6 4.50 -0.48 2.39
CA VAL A 6 4.78 -1.31 1.21
C VAL A 6 5.73 -2.41 1.63
N ALA A 7 5.30 -3.65 1.49
CA ALA A 7 6.09 -4.81 1.88
C ALA A 7 6.45 -5.63 0.65
N CYS A 8 7.73 -5.87 0.46
CA CYS A 8 8.24 -6.64 -0.67
C CYS A 8 9.11 -7.79 -0.19
N GLY A 9 9.00 -8.92 -0.86
CA GLY A 9 9.75 -10.12 -0.48
C GLY A 9 11.18 -10.15 -0.95
N GLY A 10 11.62 -9.26 -1.82
CA GLY A 10 12.95 -9.42 -2.38
C GLY A 10 13.60 -8.26 -3.11
N GLY A 11 13.08 -7.04 -3.07
CA GLY A 11 13.74 -6.01 -3.85
C GLY A 11 13.44 -4.59 -3.40
N ILE A 12 14.47 -3.86 -3.00
CA ILE A 12 14.35 -2.46 -2.60
C ILE A 12 13.89 -1.59 -3.79
N ALA A 13 14.40 -1.85 -4.98
CA ALA A 13 14.04 -1.10 -6.17
C ALA A 13 12.55 -1.20 -6.50
N THR A 14 11.97 -2.38 -6.33
CA THR A 14 10.56 -2.63 -6.57
C THR A 14 9.68 -1.83 -5.59
N SER A 15 10.05 -1.84 -4.31
CA SER A 15 9.27 -1.11 -3.30
C SER A 15 9.36 0.40 -3.51
N THR A 16 10.48 0.91 -4.02
CA THR A 16 10.62 2.33 -4.33
C THR A 16 9.66 2.75 -5.44
N TYR A 17 9.55 1.93 -6.48
CA TYR A 17 8.63 2.20 -7.58
C TYR A 17 7.17 2.23 -7.09
N VAL A 18 6.79 1.24 -6.29
CA VAL A 18 5.43 1.18 -5.73
C VAL A 18 5.16 2.37 -4.83
N GLU A 19 6.14 2.74 -4.00
CA GLU A 19 6.02 3.92 -3.12
C GLU A 19 5.70 5.17 -3.92
N GLN A 20 6.44 5.40 -5.00
CA GLN A 20 6.23 6.59 -5.82
C GLN A 20 4.86 6.60 -6.49
N GLU A 21 4.40 5.45 -6.95
CA GLU A 21 3.06 5.33 -7.54
C GLU A 21 1.96 5.64 -6.53
N ILE A 22 2.09 5.12 -5.31
CA ILE A 22 1.11 5.38 -4.26
C ILE A 22 1.08 6.85 -3.90
N LEU A 23 2.24 7.47 -3.73
CA LEU A 23 2.33 8.89 -3.38
C LEU A 23 1.76 9.77 -4.49
N GLU A 24 2.01 9.43 -5.74
CA GLU A 24 1.48 10.18 -6.87
C GLU A 24 -0.05 10.10 -6.94
N ILE A 25 -0.60 8.89 -6.77
CA ILE A 25 -2.04 8.70 -6.75
C ILE A 25 -2.68 9.49 -5.61
N ALA A 26 -2.10 9.44 -4.43
CA ALA A 26 -2.59 10.18 -3.28
C ALA A 26 -2.58 11.69 -3.54
N ARG A 27 -1.48 12.20 -4.09
CA ARG A 27 -1.33 13.63 -4.38
C ARG A 27 -2.36 14.10 -5.40
N LYS A 28 -2.58 13.32 -6.47
CA LYS A 28 -3.54 13.68 -7.51
C LYS A 28 -4.98 13.73 -7.01
N ASN A 29 -5.26 13.03 -5.92
CA ASN A 29 -6.60 12.93 -5.38
C ASN A 29 -6.78 13.70 -4.07
N GLY A 30 -5.80 14.50 -3.69
CA GLY A 30 -5.87 15.32 -2.49
C GLY A 30 -5.79 14.55 -1.19
N ILE A 31 -5.21 13.34 -1.22
CA ILE A 31 -5.06 12.50 -0.04
C ILE A 31 -3.68 12.72 0.57
N ASP A 32 -3.64 13.06 1.84
CA ASP A 32 -2.37 13.19 2.56
C ASP A 32 -1.92 11.80 3.01
N CYS A 33 -0.84 11.31 2.43
CA CYS A 33 -0.39 9.93 2.62
C CYS A 33 1.11 9.87 2.88
N LYS A 34 1.48 9.01 3.83
CA LYS A 34 2.88 8.69 4.09
C LYS A 34 3.11 7.22 3.80
N VAL A 35 4.14 6.89 3.05
CA VAL A 35 4.47 5.51 2.69
C VAL A 35 5.78 5.11 3.36
N THR A 36 5.77 3.93 3.99
CA THR A 36 6.94 3.33 4.60
C THR A 36 7.22 1.99 3.91
N LYS A 37 8.48 1.71 3.65
CA LYS A 37 8.90 0.45 3.04
C LYS A 37 9.33 -0.53 4.13
N SER A 38 8.93 -1.80 3.98
CA SER A 38 9.31 -2.84 4.93
C SER A 38 9.39 -4.19 4.23
N MET A 39 9.84 -5.19 4.95
CA MET A 39 9.88 -6.57 4.44
C MET A 39 8.62 -7.32 4.88
N LEU A 40 8.18 -8.29 4.07
CA LEU A 40 6.99 -9.08 4.38
C LEU A 40 7.09 -9.75 5.75
N ILE A 41 8.27 -10.22 6.12
CA ILE A 41 8.47 -10.91 7.39
C ILE A 41 8.20 -10.02 8.60
N ASN A 42 8.32 -8.71 8.44
CA ASN A 42 8.11 -7.77 9.53
C ASN A 42 6.65 -7.35 9.72
N LEU A 43 5.78 -7.66 8.76
CA LEU A 43 4.39 -7.19 8.80
C LEU A 43 3.62 -7.59 10.06
N PRO A 44 3.73 -8.83 10.58
CA PRO A 44 3.00 -9.18 11.79
C PRO A 44 3.36 -8.32 13.00
N ALA A 45 4.61 -7.82 13.04
CA ALA A 45 5.07 -6.98 14.15
C ALA A 45 4.69 -5.51 14.00
N ILE A 46 4.60 -5.00 12.76
CA ILE A 46 4.44 -3.56 12.53
C ILE A 46 3.11 -3.19 11.87
N GLY A 47 2.35 -4.17 11.35
CA GLY A 47 1.15 -3.90 10.56
C GLY A 47 0.14 -3.01 11.25
N SER A 48 -0.06 -3.20 12.56
CA SER A 48 -1.03 -2.42 13.32
C SER A 48 -0.68 -0.93 13.43
N GLU A 49 0.54 -0.55 13.10
CA GLU A 49 0.96 0.85 13.12
C GLU A 49 0.55 1.61 11.85
N TYR A 50 0.02 0.90 10.86
CA TYR A 50 -0.34 1.47 9.57
C TYR A 50 -1.83 1.33 9.31
N ASP A 51 -2.32 2.09 8.33
CA ASP A 51 -3.73 2.09 7.97
C ASP A 51 -4.03 1.13 6.82
N VAL A 52 -3.05 0.87 5.98
CA VAL A 52 -3.19 0.00 4.81
C VAL A 52 -1.83 -0.58 4.43
N CYS A 53 -1.85 -1.78 3.88
CA CYS A 53 -0.63 -2.48 3.44
C CYS A 53 -0.73 -2.81 1.95
N PHE A 54 0.35 -2.54 1.23
CA PHE A 54 0.50 -2.93 -0.18
C PHE A 54 1.66 -3.91 -0.30
N THR A 55 1.43 -5.04 -0.97
CA THR A 55 2.46 -6.06 -1.13
C THR A 55 2.77 -6.30 -2.60
N SER A 56 4.00 -6.68 -2.89
CA SER A 56 4.41 -7.04 -4.24
C SER A 56 4.07 -8.48 -4.58
N SER A 57 3.64 -9.26 -3.61
CA SER A 57 3.27 -10.64 -3.80
C SER A 57 2.08 -10.98 -2.91
N ARG A 58 1.50 -12.16 -3.13
CA ARG A 58 0.35 -12.59 -2.35
C ARG A 58 0.76 -12.78 -0.88
N TYR A 59 -0.05 -12.23 0.02
CA TYR A 59 0.18 -12.32 1.45
C TYR A 59 -1.18 -12.55 2.13
N ASP A 60 -1.32 -13.69 2.78
CA ASP A 60 -2.61 -14.14 3.32
C ASP A 60 -2.75 -14.03 4.83
N GLU A 61 -1.73 -13.56 5.54
CA GLU A 61 -1.82 -13.45 6.99
C GLU A 61 -2.60 -12.20 7.40
N ASN A 62 -3.35 -12.33 8.49
CA ASN A 62 -4.11 -11.20 9.05
C ASN A 62 -3.20 -10.39 9.96
N ILE A 63 -2.96 -9.14 9.60
CA ILE A 63 -2.14 -8.21 10.39
C ILE A 63 -2.97 -7.07 10.99
N GLY A 64 -4.29 -7.18 10.91
CA GLY A 64 -5.20 -6.20 11.50
C GLY A 64 -5.55 -5.03 10.61
N ILE A 65 -4.95 -4.94 9.42
CA ILE A 65 -5.26 -3.89 8.45
C ILE A 65 -5.47 -4.51 7.06
N PRO A 66 -6.17 -3.81 6.15
CA PRO A 66 -6.35 -4.31 4.79
C PRO A 66 -5.02 -4.46 4.06
N ILE A 67 -4.91 -5.53 3.27
CA ILE A 67 -3.73 -5.83 2.48
C ILE A 67 -4.14 -5.92 1.01
N TYR A 68 -3.41 -5.23 0.14
CA TYR A 68 -3.68 -5.20 -1.29
C TYR A 68 -2.41 -5.59 -2.05
N SER A 69 -2.57 -6.43 -3.08
CA SER A 69 -1.46 -6.78 -3.96
C SER A 69 -1.30 -5.73 -5.06
N VAL A 70 -0.08 -5.28 -5.28
CA VAL A 70 0.22 -4.28 -6.31
C VAL A 70 1.14 -4.82 -7.39
N THR A 71 1.13 -6.13 -7.60
CA THR A 71 1.95 -6.80 -8.61
C THR A 71 1.74 -6.20 -10.00
N GLY A 72 0.52 -5.80 -10.33
CA GLY A 72 0.20 -5.23 -11.63
C GLY A 72 0.96 -3.96 -11.95
N VAL A 73 1.22 -3.11 -10.95
CA VAL A 73 2.00 -1.89 -11.14
C VAL A 73 3.46 -2.25 -11.46
N ILE A 74 3.98 -3.27 -10.80
CA ILE A 74 5.37 -3.70 -10.97
C ILE A 74 5.60 -4.35 -12.32
N THR A 75 4.68 -5.20 -12.76
CA THR A 75 4.83 -5.96 -14.00
C THR A 75 4.33 -5.21 -15.23
N GLY A 76 3.59 -4.12 -15.05
CA GLY A 76 2.97 -3.40 -16.14
C GLY A 76 1.73 -4.09 -16.71
N ILE A 77 1.30 -5.19 -16.11
CA ILE A 77 0.10 -5.91 -16.54
C ILE A 77 -1.07 -5.43 -15.68
N ARG A 78 -2.16 -4.98 -16.33
CA ARG A 78 -3.34 -4.46 -15.65
C ARG A 78 -3.01 -3.29 -14.71
N GLU A 79 -2.09 -2.44 -15.16
CA GLU A 79 -1.61 -1.34 -14.35
C GLU A 79 -2.73 -0.38 -13.94
N ASP A 80 -3.66 -0.10 -14.85
CA ASP A 80 -4.77 0.79 -14.56
C ASP A 80 -5.68 0.23 -13.46
N GLU A 81 -5.96 -1.07 -13.50
CA GLU A 81 -6.78 -1.72 -12.48
C GLU A 81 -6.09 -1.67 -11.12
N THR A 82 -4.78 -1.90 -11.10
CA THR A 82 -4.00 -1.85 -9.86
C THR A 82 -3.99 -0.45 -9.29
N ARG A 83 -3.87 0.57 -10.12
CA ARG A 83 -3.94 1.96 -9.67
C ARG A 83 -5.29 2.30 -9.06
N GLU A 84 -6.38 1.78 -9.63
CA GLU A 84 -7.70 1.96 -9.04
C GLU A 84 -7.82 1.28 -7.68
N VAL A 85 -7.24 0.09 -7.53
CA VAL A 85 -7.20 -0.60 -6.24
C VAL A 85 -6.45 0.24 -5.21
N ILE A 86 -5.30 0.80 -5.59
CA ILE A 86 -4.53 1.66 -4.69
C ILE A 86 -5.35 2.88 -4.29
N LEU A 87 -5.98 3.55 -5.24
CA LEU A 87 -6.79 4.73 -4.96
C LEU A 87 -7.95 4.39 -4.02
N GLN A 88 -8.67 3.32 -4.28
CA GLN A 88 -9.77 2.91 -3.44
C GLN A 88 -9.29 2.56 -2.03
N ALA A 89 -8.15 1.87 -1.93
CA ALA A 89 -7.57 1.53 -0.63
C ALA A 89 -7.21 2.78 0.17
N LEU A 90 -6.64 3.78 -0.48
CA LEU A 90 -6.30 5.04 0.18
C LEU A 90 -7.54 5.81 0.62
N LYS A 91 -8.57 5.86 -0.22
CA LYS A 91 -9.83 6.52 0.13
C LYS A 91 -10.51 5.83 1.31
N ASP A 92 -10.54 4.51 1.32
CA ASP A 92 -11.14 3.75 2.42
C ASP A 92 -10.38 3.96 3.72
N ALA A 93 -9.06 4.00 3.66
CA ALA A 93 -8.24 4.24 4.84
C ALA A 93 -8.47 5.65 5.39
N GLU A 94 -8.54 6.65 4.51
CA GLU A 94 -8.82 8.02 4.91
C GLU A 94 -10.19 8.14 5.57
N ALA A 95 -11.20 7.51 4.98
CA ALA A 95 -12.55 7.54 5.53
C ALA A 95 -12.61 6.90 6.92
N ARG A 96 -11.90 5.79 7.13
CA ARG A 96 -11.87 5.16 8.44
C ARG A 96 -11.20 6.05 9.49
N LYS A 97 -10.17 6.78 9.11
CA LYS A 97 -9.50 7.70 10.03
C LYS A 97 -10.39 8.87 10.41
N GLN A 98 -11.21 9.34 9.48
CA GLN A 98 -12.13 10.43 9.76
C GLN A 98 -13.28 10.01 10.66
N GLN A 99 -13.62 8.71 10.68
CA GLN A 99 -14.70 8.18 11.50
C GLN A 99 -14.26 7.86 12.93
N SER A 100 -12.98 7.77 13.17
CA SER A 100 -12.44 7.50 14.50
C SER A 100 -12.07 8.80 15.25
#